data_8ca94038bf6773b75f7ffcf994f4fc28
#
_entry.id   8ca94038bf6773b75f7ffcf994f4fc28
#
_cell.length_a   1.000
_cell.length_b   1.000
_cell.length_c   1.000
_cell.angle_alpha   90.00
_cell.angle_beta   90.00
_cell.angle_gamma   90.00
#
_symmetry.space_group_name_H-M   'P 1'
#
loop_
_entity.id
_entity.type
_entity.pdbx_description
1 polymer ?
#
loop_
_entity_poly.entity_id
_entity_poly.type
_entity_poly.pdbx_seq_one_letter_code
_entity_poly.pdbx_strand_id
1 'polypeptide(L)'
;MKTLIDEAKTLRRTLHQYPEVGFTEMITTYLILKEVENTSFTLYLGSDATDINAQMGRPSEEELLKASERAESFGVDKDTLDKIRNGETGIVAVLDTGVEGPHVGFRFDIDGLPITEAEKDSHIPFVEGFKSKHDGEMHACGHDAHASIGVALLKYLDANKDELKGKYTIIFQAAEEGLRGANGYVQKGWLDTVDYFFTSHVGLVPLKVGTVNAKSKGFLSSKKFDVE
;
A
#
# COMPACT_ATOMS: atom_id res chain seq x y z
N MET A 1 3.84 -4.69 21.57
CA MET A 1 4.29 -5.49 20.41
C MET A 1 3.31 -6.61 20.04
N LYS A 2 2.89 -7.50 20.96
CA LYS A 2 1.92 -8.59 20.62
C LYS A 2 0.61 -8.02 20.07
N THR A 3 0.03 -7.00 20.70
CA THR A 3 -1.21 -6.33 20.26
C THR A 3 -1.05 -5.77 18.83
N LEU A 4 0.07 -5.11 18.54
CA LEU A 4 0.34 -4.52 17.22
C LEU A 4 0.42 -5.59 16.10
N ILE A 5 0.98 -6.76 16.41
CA ILE A 5 1.01 -7.90 15.47
C ILE A 5 -0.39 -8.46 15.24
N ASP A 6 -1.22 -8.54 16.27
CA ASP A 6 -2.59 -9.05 16.14
C ASP A 6 -3.48 -8.05 15.38
N GLU A 7 -3.30 -6.74 15.56
CA GLU A 7 -3.93 -5.69 14.76
C GLU A 7 -3.50 -5.78 13.29
N ALA A 8 -2.19 -5.92 13.02
CA ALA A 8 -1.69 -6.07 11.66
C ALA A 8 -2.27 -7.32 10.94
N LYS A 9 -2.42 -8.45 11.65
CA LYS A 9 -3.07 -9.64 11.09
C LYS A 9 -4.55 -9.40 10.76
N THR A 10 -5.25 -8.67 11.62
CA THR A 10 -6.66 -8.32 11.40
C THR A 10 -6.79 -7.40 10.19
N LEU A 11 -5.99 -6.34 10.13
CA LEU A 11 -5.96 -5.43 8.99
C LEU A 11 -5.63 -6.17 7.69
N ARG A 12 -4.60 -7.03 7.70
CA ARG A 12 -4.20 -7.85 6.54
C ARG A 12 -5.37 -8.67 6.00
N ARG A 13 -6.16 -9.31 6.86
CA ARG A 13 -7.33 -10.10 6.46
C ARG A 13 -8.47 -9.22 5.93
N THR A 14 -8.62 -8.02 6.48
CA THR A 14 -9.59 -7.04 5.98
C THR A 14 -9.18 -6.56 4.59
N LEU A 15 -7.93 -6.15 4.39
CA LEU A 15 -7.42 -5.74 3.08
C LEU A 15 -7.53 -6.87 2.05
N HIS A 16 -7.24 -8.12 2.44
CA HIS A 16 -7.37 -9.30 1.58
C HIS A 16 -8.79 -9.50 1.05
N GLN A 17 -9.81 -9.12 1.82
CA GLN A 17 -11.21 -9.21 1.40
C GLN A 17 -11.62 -8.13 0.39
N TYR A 18 -10.86 -7.03 0.28
CA TYR A 18 -11.20 -5.91 -0.58
C TYR A 18 -9.99 -5.51 -1.47
N PRO A 19 -9.44 -6.47 -2.24
CA PRO A 19 -8.35 -6.17 -3.16
C PRO A 19 -8.84 -5.22 -4.25
N GLU A 20 -7.95 -4.34 -4.69
CA GLU A 20 -8.23 -3.38 -5.75
C GLU A 20 -7.01 -3.28 -6.66
N VAL A 21 -7.22 -3.30 -7.98
CA VAL A 21 -6.13 -3.20 -8.95
C VAL A 21 -5.56 -1.78 -9.01
N GLY A 22 -4.33 -1.66 -9.50
CA GLY A 22 -3.57 -0.43 -9.47
C GLY A 22 -4.30 0.80 -10.00
N PHE A 23 -4.25 1.88 -9.22
CA PHE A 23 -4.95 3.17 -9.32
C PHE A 23 -6.45 3.13 -9.00
N THR A 24 -6.99 1.98 -8.57
CA THR A 24 -8.37 1.87 -8.08
C THR A 24 -8.45 1.58 -6.58
N GLU A 25 -7.33 1.62 -5.87
CA GLU A 25 -7.16 1.25 -4.45
C GLU A 25 -7.81 2.27 -3.50
N MET A 26 -9.09 2.60 -3.73
CA MET A 26 -9.81 3.62 -2.97
C MET A 26 -10.22 3.12 -1.59
N ILE A 27 -10.76 1.90 -1.49
CA ILE A 27 -11.11 1.25 -0.23
C ILE A 27 -9.83 0.94 0.57
N THR A 28 -8.81 0.41 -0.10
CA THR A 28 -7.50 0.10 0.50
C THR A 28 -6.87 1.35 1.11
N THR A 29 -6.83 2.46 0.35
CA THR A 29 -6.33 3.75 0.82
C THR A 29 -7.11 4.24 2.04
N TYR A 30 -8.44 4.15 2.00
CA TYR A 30 -9.31 4.53 3.11
C TYR A 30 -9.08 3.69 4.36
N LEU A 31 -8.99 2.37 4.22
CA LEU A 31 -8.72 1.47 5.34
C LEU A 31 -7.37 1.77 6.00
N ILE A 32 -6.32 2.02 5.21
CA ILE A 32 -5.01 2.43 5.73
C ILE A 32 -5.13 3.79 6.43
N LEU A 33 -5.80 4.76 5.81
CA LEU A 33 -6.00 6.09 6.39
C LEU A 33 -6.65 5.99 7.78
N LYS A 34 -7.72 5.21 7.93
CA LYS A 34 -8.42 5.02 9.22
C LYS A 34 -7.53 4.42 10.31
N GLU A 35 -6.57 3.60 9.95
CA GLU A 35 -5.61 3.03 10.90
C GLU A 35 -4.55 4.03 11.37
N VAL A 36 -4.25 5.07 10.57
CA VAL A 36 -3.11 5.96 10.83
C VAL A 36 -3.50 7.44 11.08
N GLU A 37 -4.76 7.83 10.84
CA GLU A 37 -5.21 9.24 10.92
C GLU A 37 -5.05 9.88 12.31
N ASN A 38 -4.98 9.09 13.37
CA ASN A 38 -4.82 9.56 14.74
C ASN A 38 -3.38 9.49 15.26
N THR A 39 -2.40 9.36 14.38
CA THR A 39 -0.97 9.37 14.73
C THR A 39 -0.36 10.77 14.58
N SER A 40 0.89 10.93 15.03
CA SER A 40 1.64 12.20 14.89
C SER A 40 2.21 12.41 13.48
N PHE A 41 2.00 11.47 12.55
CA PHE A 41 2.43 11.62 11.17
C PHE A 41 1.57 12.64 10.42
N THR A 42 2.20 13.48 9.63
CA THR A 42 1.48 14.28 8.62
C THR A 42 1.16 13.38 7.43
N LEU A 43 -0.12 13.34 7.03
CA LEU A 43 -0.62 12.46 5.98
C LEU A 43 -0.90 13.25 4.71
N TYR A 44 -0.44 12.74 3.57
CA TYR A 44 -0.65 13.29 2.24
C TYR A 44 -1.41 12.28 1.39
N LEU A 45 -2.47 12.74 0.72
CA LEU A 45 -3.36 11.97 -0.13
C LEU A 45 -3.59 12.70 -1.45
N GLY A 46 -4.03 11.95 -2.46
CA GLY A 46 -4.39 12.54 -3.75
C GLY A 46 -3.20 13.25 -4.39
N SER A 47 -3.45 14.40 -4.99
CA SER A 47 -2.42 15.20 -5.66
C SER A 47 -1.31 15.71 -4.73
N ASP A 48 -1.52 15.72 -3.43
CA ASP A 48 -0.46 16.04 -2.47
C ASP A 48 0.53 14.88 -2.32
N ALA A 49 0.09 13.63 -2.48
CA ALA A 49 0.90 12.44 -2.34
C ALA A 49 1.61 12.02 -3.64
N THR A 50 0.92 12.09 -4.79
CA THR A 50 1.41 11.57 -6.07
C THR A 50 1.13 12.53 -7.23
N ASP A 51 2.01 12.53 -8.25
CA ASP A 51 1.79 13.27 -9.50
C ASP A 51 1.10 12.36 -10.51
N ILE A 52 -0.15 12.71 -10.84
CA ILE A 52 -0.97 11.97 -11.80
C ILE A 52 -0.36 11.94 -13.21
N ASN A 53 0.39 12.97 -13.59
CA ASN A 53 1.01 13.06 -14.92
C ASN A 53 2.23 12.12 -15.07
N ALA A 54 2.75 11.63 -13.96
CA ALA A 54 3.87 10.69 -13.93
C ALA A 54 3.42 9.23 -13.75
N GLN A 55 2.12 8.98 -13.64
CA GLN A 55 1.54 7.64 -13.58
C GLN A 55 1.48 7.04 -14.99
N MET A 56 1.73 5.73 -15.11
CA MET A 56 1.71 4.99 -16.38
C MET A 56 0.57 3.97 -16.41
N GLY A 57 -0.05 3.81 -17.59
CA GLY A 57 -1.11 2.82 -17.77
C GLY A 57 -2.27 3.01 -16.79
N ARG A 58 -2.76 4.23 -16.71
CA ARG A 58 -3.91 4.58 -15.86
C ARG A 58 -5.17 3.89 -16.35
N PRO A 59 -6.09 3.52 -15.45
CA PRO A 59 -7.41 3.04 -15.81
C PRO A 59 -8.19 4.07 -16.64
N SER A 60 -9.16 3.59 -17.39
CA SER A 60 -10.14 4.44 -18.07
C SER A 60 -11.02 5.20 -17.05
N GLU A 61 -11.67 6.27 -17.52
CA GLU A 61 -12.63 7.01 -16.69
C GLU A 61 -13.78 6.12 -16.21
N GLU A 62 -14.21 5.15 -17.03
CA GLU A 62 -15.26 4.18 -16.67
C GLU A 62 -14.79 3.25 -15.52
N GLU A 63 -13.57 2.77 -15.56
CA GLU A 63 -13.01 1.92 -14.50
C GLU A 63 -12.85 2.72 -13.20
N LEU A 64 -12.38 3.95 -13.27
CA LEU A 64 -12.28 4.84 -12.10
C LEU A 64 -13.65 5.18 -11.51
N LEU A 65 -14.67 5.40 -12.36
CA LEU A 65 -16.04 5.62 -11.90
C LEU A 65 -16.58 4.40 -11.16
N LYS A 66 -16.44 3.20 -11.72
CA LYS A 66 -16.87 1.95 -11.07
C LYS A 66 -16.15 1.73 -9.73
N ALA A 67 -14.85 2.03 -9.66
CA ALA A 67 -14.09 1.94 -8.42
C ALA A 67 -14.60 2.95 -7.37
N SER A 68 -14.92 4.18 -7.80
CA SER A 68 -15.51 5.21 -6.94
C SER A 68 -16.87 4.81 -6.39
N GLU A 69 -17.76 4.28 -7.24
CA GLU A 69 -19.09 3.78 -6.83
C GLU A 69 -18.96 2.60 -5.83
N ARG A 70 -18.00 1.71 -6.06
CA ARG A 70 -17.66 0.61 -5.16
C ARG A 70 -17.20 1.15 -3.80
N ALA A 71 -16.32 2.14 -3.79
CA ALA A 71 -15.81 2.78 -2.60
C ALA A 71 -16.92 3.54 -1.82
N GLU A 72 -17.81 4.25 -2.50
CA GLU A 72 -18.99 4.87 -1.89
C GLU A 72 -19.90 3.83 -1.24
N SER A 73 -20.15 2.72 -1.93
CA SER A 73 -20.97 1.60 -1.41
C SER A 73 -20.32 0.91 -0.21
N PHE A 74 -18.99 0.89 -0.14
CA PHE A 74 -18.24 0.40 1.02
C PHE A 74 -18.34 1.35 2.21
N GLY A 75 -18.57 2.63 2.00
CA GLY A 75 -18.66 3.65 3.05
C GLY A 75 -17.42 4.53 3.17
N VAL A 76 -16.61 4.64 2.12
CA VAL A 76 -15.55 5.66 2.06
C VAL A 76 -16.19 7.04 2.14
N ASP A 77 -15.73 7.89 3.07
CA ASP A 77 -16.27 9.22 3.22
C ASP A 77 -15.95 10.10 2.00
N LYS A 78 -16.87 11.07 1.76
CA LYS A 78 -16.80 11.93 0.58
C LYS A 78 -15.50 12.72 0.51
N ASP A 79 -15.02 13.23 1.64
CA ASP A 79 -13.83 14.11 1.67
C ASP A 79 -12.56 13.34 1.30
N THR A 80 -12.47 12.07 1.71
CA THR A 80 -11.40 11.15 1.30
C THR A 80 -11.55 10.81 -0.17
N LEU A 81 -12.76 10.41 -0.60
CA LEU A 81 -12.99 9.96 -1.96
C LEU A 81 -12.75 11.08 -3.00
N ASP A 82 -13.15 12.32 -2.71
CA ASP A 82 -12.91 13.46 -3.60
C ASP A 82 -11.42 13.71 -3.86
N LYS A 83 -10.52 13.29 -2.96
CA LYS A 83 -9.07 13.40 -3.15
C LYS A 83 -8.48 12.30 -4.02
N ILE A 84 -9.05 11.09 -3.99
CA ILE A 84 -8.41 9.88 -4.55
C ILE A 84 -9.15 9.28 -5.75
N ARG A 85 -10.38 9.71 -6.03
CA ARG A 85 -11.25 9.12 -7.07
C ARG A 85 -10.68 9.14 -8.49
N ASN A 86 -9.73 10.02 -8.77
CA ASN A 86 -9.10 10.11 -10.10
C ASN A 86 -7.91 9.15 -10.26
N GLY A 87 -7.72 8.19 -9.34
CA GLY A 87 -6.60 7.25 -9.38
C GLY A 87 -5.34 7.78 -8.71
N GLU A 88 -5.44 8.82 -7.90
CA GLU A 88 -4.38 9.34 -7.04
C GLU A 88 -4.45 8.65 -5.66
N THR A 89 -4.51 7.32 -5.70
CA THR A 89 -4.62 6.44 -4.52
C THR A 89 -3.30 6.27 -3.80
N GLY A 90 -3.34 5.68 -2.59
CA GLY A 90 -2.18 5.56 -1.72
C GLY A 90 -2.01 6.73 -0.76
N ILE A 91 -1.01 6.62 0.12
CA ILE A 91 -0.75 7.60 1.20
C ILE A 91 0.76 7.80 1.33
N VAL A 92 1.17 9.04 1.56
CA VAL A 92 2.49 9.34 2.09
C VAL A 92 2.33 9.87 3.51
N ALA A 93 3.02 9.26 4.45
CA ALA A 93 3.03 9.63 5.86
C ALA A 93 4.42 10.10 6.27
N VAL A 94 4.52 11.27 6.89
CA VAL A 94 5.80 11.87 7.28
C VAL A 94 5.79 12.23 8.75
N LEU A 95 6.80 11.73 9.48
CA LEU A 95 7.13 12.15 10.84
C LEU A 95 8.46 12.89 10.81
N ASP A 96 8.46 14.17 11.15
CA ASP A 96 9.67 14.94 11.45
C ASP A 96 9.78 15.10 12.96
N THR A 97 10.83 14.55 13.55
CA THR A 97 11.02 14.60 15.01
C THR A 97 11.51 15.98 15.49
N GLY A 98 11.93 16.86 14.60
CA GLY A 98 12.57 18.13 14.95
C GLY A 98 13.97 17.99 15.55
N VAL A 99 14.47 16.76 15.68
CA VAL A 99 15.81 16.45 16.21
C VAL A 99 16.71 16.03 15.06
N GLU A 100 17.92 16.58 14.98
CA GLU A 100 18.90 16.22 13.94
C GLU A 100 19.15 14.71 13.88
N GLY A 101 19.08 14.14 12.67
CA GLY A 101 19.25 12.71 12.43
C GLY A 101 18.98 12.37 10.96
N PRO A 102 19.08 11.08 10.58
CA PRO A 102 18.89 10.66 9.21
C PRO A 102 17.43 10.80 8.74
N HIS A 103 17.24 10.97 7.43
CA HIS A 103 15.94 10.80 6.79
C HIS A 103 15.80 9.35 6.30
N VAL A 104 14.88 8.63 6.90
CA VAL A 104 14.63 7.21 6.60
C VAL A 104 13.30 7.07 5.85
N GLY A 105 13.36 6.47 4.67
CA GLY A 105 12.21 6.17 3.84
C GLY A 105 11.84 4.69 3.86
N PHE A 106 10.53 4.42 3.83
CA PHE A 106 9.97 3.07 3.69
C PHE A 106 8.90 3.05 2.61
N ARG A 107 8.82 1.94 1.88
CA ARG A 107 7.80 1.75 0.85
C ARG A 107 7.09 0.41 1.03
N PHE A 108 5.77 0.47 0.98
CA PHE A 108 4.85 -0.66 1.00
C PHE A 108 3.85 -0.48 -0.14
N ASP A 109 3.79 -1.46 -1.04
CA ASP A 109 2.78 -1.50 -2.10
C ASP A 109 1.44 -1.97 -1.57
N ILE A 110 0.36 -1.59 -2.26
CA ILE A 110 -1.00 -1.78 -1.75
C ILE A 110 -2.00 -2.34 -2.76
N ASP A 111 -1.63 -2.46 -4.03
CA ASP A 111 -2.52 -2.91 -5.10
C ASP A 111 -2.70 -4.42 -5.13
N GLY A 112 -3.83 -4.85 -5.67
CA GLY A 112 -4.16 -6.22 -5.99
C GLY A 112 -3.95 -6.54 -7.47
N LEU A 113 -4.21 -7.80 -7.82
CA LEU A 113 -4.10 -8.32 -9.17
C LEU A 113 -5.47 -8.71 -9.73
N PRO A 114 -5.70 -8.60 -11.05
CA PRO A 114 -6.92 -9.04 -11.71
C PRO A 114 -6.93 -10.58 -11.86
N ILE A 115 -7.02 -11.27 -10.73
CA ILE A 115 -6.97 -12.73 -10.61
C ILE A 115 -8.15 -13.19 -9.77
N THR A 116 -8.91 -14.17 -10.27
CA THR A 116 -9.98 -14.81 -9.49
C THR A 116 -9.40 -15.68 -8.40
N GLU A 117 -9.76 -15.41 -7.16
CA GLU A 117 -9.30 -16.17 -6.01
C GLU A 117 -9.95 -17.56 -5.93
N ALA A 118 -9.14 -18.57 -5.59
CA ALA A 118 -9.60 -19.94 -5.56
C ALA A 118 -10.57 -20.23 -4.40
N GLU A 119 -11.62 -21.02 -4.67
CA GLU A 119 -12.56 -21.55 -3.69
C GLU A 119 -12.31 -23.04 -3.49
N LYS A 120 -11.30 -23.37 -2.70
CA LYS A 120 -10.88 -24.75 -2.43
C LYS A 120 -10.60 -24.95 -0.95
N ASP A 121 -10.85 -26.15 -0.44
CA ASP A 121 -10.59 -26.52 0.95
C ASP A 121 -9.10 -26.46 1.34
N SER A 122 -8.20 -26.37 0.36
CA SER A 122 -6.76 -26.16 0.57
C SER A 122 -6.36 -24.68 0.61
N HIS A 123 -7.28 -23.76 0.33
CA HIS A 123 -7.01 -22.33 0.27
C HIS A 123 -7.45 -21.63 1.57
N ILE A 124 -6.47 -21.24 2.38
CA ILE A 124 -6.70 -20.68 3.72
C ILE A 124 -7.68 -19.50 3.74
N PRO A 125 -7.56 -18.47 2.85
CA PRO A 125 -8.50 -17.36 2.85
C PRO A 125 -9.95 -17.79 2.65
N PHE A 126 -10.19 -18.79 1.80
CA PHE A 126 -11.52 -19.35 1.58
C PHE A 126 -12.03 -20.09 2.83
N VAL A 127 -11.22 -20.98 3.37
CA VAL A 127 -11.59 -21.84 4.53
C VAL A 127 -11.80 -21.01 5.81
N GLU A 128 -10.98 -19.97 6.02
CA GLU A 128 -11.07 -19.10 7.19
C GLU A 128 -11.97 -17.86 6.98
N GLY A 129 -12.65 -17.75 5.84
CA GLY A 129 -13.69 -16.75 5.60
C GLY A 129 -13.21 -15.33 5.35
N PHE A 130 -11.96 -15.16 4.87
CA PHE A 130 -11.44 -13.85 4.50
C PHE A 130 -11.00 -13.74 3.02
N LYS A 131 -11.52 -14.62 2.16
CA LYS A 131 -11.37 -14.57 0.71
C LYS A 131 -11.85 -13.22 0.16
N SER A 132 -11.32 -12.82 -1.00
CA SER A 132 -11.76 -11.65 -1.76
C SER A 132 -13.28 -11.62 -1.93
N LYS A 133 -13.86 -10.44 -1.74
CA LYS A 133 -15.25 -10.09 -2.02
C LYS A 133 -15.41 -9.34 -3.35
N HIS A 134 -14.31 -9.09 -4.04
CA HIS A 134 -14.28 -8.50 -5.36
C HIS A 134 -14.02 -9.60 -6.40
N ASP A 135 -15.03 -9.92 -7.18
CA ASP A 135 -14.92 -10.95 -8.21
C ASP A 135 -13.85 -10.56 -9.23
N GLY A 136 -12.92 -11.50 -9.50
CA GLY A 136 -11.85 -11.29 -10.45
C GLY A 136 -10.66 -10.47 -9.91
N GLU A 137 -10.64 -10.09 -8.63
CA GLU A 137 -9.53 -9.37 -8.00
C GLU A 137 -9.02 -10.14 -6.77
N MET A 138 -7.71 -10.17 -6.55
CA MET A 138 -7.07 -10.87 -5.42
C MET A 138 -5.76 -10.22 -5.03
N HIS A 139 -5.42 -10.22 -3.74
CA HIS A 139 -4.06 -9.96 -3.26
C HIS A 139 -3.14 -11.18 -3.43
N ALA A 140 -2.88 -11.56 -4.70
CA ALA A 140 -2.07 -12.73 -5.03
C ALA A 140 -0.57 -12.49 -4.84
N CYS A 141 -0.11 -11.23 -4.81
CA CYS A 141 1.29 -10.86 -4.59
C CYS A 141 1.63 -10.56 -3.12
N GLY A 142 0.62 -10.50 -2.24
CA GLY A 142 0.83 -10.30 -0.79
C GLY A 142 0.92 -8.84 -0.36
N HIS A 143 0.47 -7.89 -1.18
CA HIS A 143 0.51 -6.46 -0.85
C HIS A 143 -0.42 -6.10 0.32
N ASP A 144 -1.45 -6.89 0.61
CA ASP A 144 -2.23 -6.83 1.85
C ASP A 144 -1.36 -7.00 3.11
N ALA A 145 -0.37 -7.89 3.05
CA ALA A 145 0.59 -8.07 4.12
C ALA A 145 1.58 -6.90 4.18
N HIS A 146 2.05 -6.41 3.03
CA HIS A 146 2.96 -5.26 2.98
C HIS A 146 2.32 -4.01 3.58
N ALA A 147 1.08 -3.67 3.16
CA ALA A 147 0.32 -2.55 3.72
C ALA A 147 0.14 -2.68 5.25
N SER A 148 -0.21 -3.87 5.72
CA SER A 148 -0.41 -4.12 7.16
C SER A 148 0.88 -4.01 7.96
N ILE A 149 2.01 -4.44 7.40
CA ILE A 149 3.35 -4.26 8.00
C ILE A 149 3.70 -2.77 8.04
N GLY A 150 3.41 -2.02 6.97
CA GLY A 150 3.62 -0.58 6.90
C GLY A 150 2.83 0.18 7.96
N VAL A 151 1.55 -0.14 8.16
CA VAL A 151 0.72 0.43 9.22
C VAL A 151 1.28 0.09 10.60
N ALA A 152 1.68 -1.16 10.83
CA ALA A 152 2.27 -1.57 12.11
C ALA A 152 3.59 -0.85 12.39
N LEU A 153 4.44 -0.67 11.38
CA LEU A 153 5.67 0.10 11.51
C LEU A 153 5.38 1.56 11.85
N LEU A 154 4.43 2.19 11.16
CA LEU A 154 4.03 3.58 11.40
C LEU A 154 3.56 3.76 12.85
N LYS A 155 2.66 2.90 13.32
CA LYS A 155 2.17 2.93 14.71
C LYS A 155 3.30 2.68 15.72
N TYR A 156 4.26 1.81 15.40
CA TYR A 156 5.43 1.58 16.24
C TYR A 156 6.32 2.82 16.34
N LEU A 157 6.59 3.47 15.21
CA LEU A 157 7.38 4.71 15.19
C LEU A 157 6.66 5.84 15.96
N ASP A 158 5.35 5.98 15.76
CA ASP A 158 4.53 6.97 16.46
C ASP A 158 4.57 6.78 17.98
N ALA A 159 4.42 5.53 18.45
CA ALA A 159 4.46 5.18 19.87
C ALA A 159 5.82 5.42 20.53
N ASN A 160 6.90 5.47 19.75
CA ASN A 160 8.28 5.66 20.23
C ASN A 160 8.89 6.99 19.74
N LYS A 161 8.08 7.91 19.22
CA LYS A 161 8.56 9.14 18.56
C LYS A 161 9.50 9.99 19.39
N ASP A 162 9.31 10.02 20.71
CA ASP A 162 10.15 10.82 21.63
C ASP A 162 11.58 10.26 21.77
N GLU A 163 11.81 9.01 21.36
CA GLU A 163 13.12 8.36 21.33
C GLU A 163 13.79 8.43 19.94
N LEU A 164 13.05 8.88 18.91
CA LEU A 164 13.50 8.92 17.53
C LEU A 164 14.23 10.24 17.22
N LYS A 165 15.07 10.20 16.17
CA LYS A 165 15.77 11.35 15.61
C LYS A 165 15.63 11.36 14.09
N GLY A 166 15.69 12.56 13.51
CA GLY A 166 15.60 12.72 12.06
C GLY A 166 14.17 12.70 11.55
N LYS A 167 14.01 12.27 10.30
CA LYS A 167 12.74 12.27 9.56
C LYS A 167 12.41 10.88 9.06
N TYR A 168 11.14 10.52 9.08
CA TYR A 168 10.63 9.24 8.62
C TYR A 168 9.54 9.48 7.57
N THR A 169 9.73 8.91 6.37
CA THR A 169 8.72 8.94 5.31
C THR A 169 8.27 7.52 5.01
N ILE A 170 6.98 7.27 5.10
CA ILE A 170 6.36 5.98 4.76
C ILE A 170 5.45 6.19 3.57
N ILE A 171 5.69 5.45 2.49
CA ILE A 171 4.91 5.50 1.26
C ILE A 171 4.09 4.21 1.15
N PHE A 172 2.77 4.32 1.23
CA PHE A 172 1.84 3.28 0.83
C PHE A 172 1.56 3.48 -0.66
N GLN A 173 2.32 2.77 -1.49
CA GLN A 173 2.40 3.01 -2.92
C GLN A 173 1.32 2.27 -3.69
N ALA A 174 0.53 3.00 -4.45
CA ALA A 174 -0.41 2.47 -5.42
C ALA A 174 0.28 1.91 -6.67
N ALA A 175 -0.40 0.99 -7.35
CA ALA A 175 -0.06 0.49 -8.69
C ALA A 175 1.40 0.06 -8.85
N GLU A 176 1.88 -0.81 -7.97
CA GLU A 176 3.18 -1.46 -8.10
C GLU A 176 3.18 -2.42 -9.29
N GLU A 177 2.11 -3.19 -9.42
CA GLU A 177 1.96 -4.20 -10.46
C GLU A 177 2.05 -3.58 -11.86
N GLY A 178 3.07 -4.01 -12.55
CA GLY A 178 3.41 -3.44 -13.86
C GLY A 178 4.25 -2.17 -13.81
N LEU A 179 4.85 -1.82 -12.66
CA LEU A 179 5.79 -0.69 -12.49
C LEU A 179 5.15 0.67 -12.86
N ARG A 180 3.90 0.90 -12.46
CA ARG A 180 3.10 2.03 -12.97
C ARG A 180 3.04 3.24 -12.03
N GLY A 181 2.98 3.02 -10.69
CA GLY A 181 2.68 4.06 -9.71
C GLY A 181 3.88 4.77 -9.10
N ALA A 182 5.04 4.10 -8.97
CA ALA A 182 6.18 4.60 -8.22
C ALA A 182 6.67 5.98 -8.68
N ASN A 183 6.66 6.24 -10.00
CA ASN A 183 7.16 7.50 -10.55
C ASN A 183 6.35 8.71 -10.08
N GLY A 184 5.05 8.56 -9.83
CA GLY A 184 4.21 9.63 -9.29
C GLY A 184 4.70 10.17 -7.94
N TYR A 185 5.15 9.28 -7.06
CA TYR A 185 5.72 9.64 -5.75
C TYR A 185 7.13 10.24 -5.88
N VAL A 186 7.95 9.72 -6.82
CA VAL A 186 9.29 10.26 -7.09
C VAL A 186 9.20 11.70 -7.59
N GLN A 187 8.30 12.00 -8.53
CA GLN A 187 8.13 13.36 -9.06
C GLN A 187 7.63 14.37 -8.01
N LYS A 188 7.01 13.91 -6.94
CA LYS A 188 6.64 14.76 -5.78
C LYS A 188 7.83 15.07 -4.86
N GLY A 189 9.01 14.51 -5.12
CA GLY A 189 10.23 14.79 -4.35
C GLY A 189 10.32 14.06 -3.01
N TRP A 190 9.46 13.07 -2.73
CA TRP A 190 9.45 12.38 -1.44
C TRP A 190 10.75 11.67 -1.09
N LEU A 191 11.57 11.36 -2.09
CA LEU A 191 12.84 10.63 -1.94
C LEU A 191 14.08 11.53 -2.03
N ASP A 192 13.94 12.82 -2.35
CA ASP A 192 15.06 13.71 -2.67
C ASP A 192 16.07 13.88 -1.51
N THR A 193 15.58 13.79 -0.28
CA THR A 193 16.39 13.98 0.94
C THR A 193 16.54 12.71 1.78
N VAL A 194 16.13 11.55 1.23
CA VAL A 194 16.19 10.26 1.94
C VAL A 194 17.62 9.73 1.97
N ASP A 195 18.17 9.51 3.17
CA ASP A 195 19.50 8.92 3.36
C ASP A 195 19.48 7.39 3.25
N TYR A 196 18.40 6.77 3.78
CA TYR A 196 18.21 5.31 3.78
C TYR A 196 16.79 4.96 3.34
N PHE A 197 16.68 4.13 2.30
CA PHE A 197 15.39 3.70 1.77
C PHE A 197 15.23 2.18 1.88
N PHE A 198 14.13 1.74 2.50
CA PHE A 198 13.83 0.34 2.73
C PHE A 198 12.54 -0.07 2.00
N THR A 199 12.61 -1.18 1.32
CA THR A 199 11.47 -1.90 0.78
C THR A 199 11.66 -3.39 1.01
N SER A 200 10.58 -4.13 1.12
CA SER A 200 10.63 -5.59 1.30
C SER A 200 9.48 -6.25 0.56
N HIS A 201 9.61 -7.54 0.30
CA HIS A 201 8.56 -8.33 -0.30
C HIS A 201 8.41 -9.66 0.44
N VAL A 202 7.16 -10.09 0.66
CA VAL A 202 6.87 -11.40 1.25
C VAL A 202 6.89 -12.48 0.16
N GLY A 203 7.34 -13.70 0.48
CA GLY A 203 7.08 -14.91 -0.30
C GLY A 203 7.85 -15.11 -1.61
N LEU A 204 8.83 -14.27 -1.98
CA LEU A 204 9.61 -14.42 -3.22
C LEU A 204 10.38 -15.74 -3.32
N VAL A 205 10.76 -16.31 -2.19
CA VAL A 205 11.45 -17.61 -2.10
C VAL A 205 10.94 -18.36 -0.87
N PRO A 206 10.97 -19.74 -0.87
CA PRO A 206 10.57 -20.52 0.28
C PRO A 206 11.58 -20.36 1.43
N LEU A 207 11.28 -19.48 2.36
CA LEU A 207 12.06 -19.25 3.58
C LEU A 207 11.34 -19.84 4.80
N LYS A 208 12.13 -20.26 5.80
CA LYS A 208 11.54 -20.62 7.10
C LYS A 208 10.94 -19.37 7.75
N VAL A 209 9.82 -19.54 8.46
CA VAL A 209 9.22 -18.48 9.26
C VAL A 209 10.26 -17.87 10.19
N GLY A 210 10.34 -16.54 10.23
CA GLY A 210 11.33 -15.78 11.01
C GLY A 210 12.67 -15.54 10.28
N THR A 211 12.81 -16.00 9.04
CA THR A 211 14.00 -15.69 8.23
C THR A 211 13.76 -14.40 7.45
N VAL A 212 14.77 -13.52 7.46
CA VAL A 212 14.83 -12.31 6.63
C VAL A 212 16.02 -12.42 5.69
N ASN A 213 15.78 -12.21 4.38
CA ASN A 213 16.83 -12.10 3.39
C ASN A 213 17.11 -10.62 3.12
N ALA A 214 18.20 -10.12 3.63
CA ALA A 214 18.56 -8.69 3.53
C ALA A 214 19.15 -8.27 2.18
N LYS A 215 19.38 -9.21 1.24
CA LYS A 215 19.96 -8.90 -0.07
C LYS A 215 19.44 -9.84 -1.14
N SER A 216 18.63 -9.30 -2.04
CA SER A 216 18.19 -10.00 -3.25
C SER A 216 18.97 -9.55 -4.47
N LYS A 217 19.22 -10.48 -5.40
CA LYS A 217 19.87 -10.24 -6.71
C LYS A 217 19.08 -10.95 -7.79
N GLY A 218 19.18 -10.46 -9.04
CA GLY A 218 18.64 -11.15 -10.20
C GLY A 218 17.20 -10.75 -10.54
N PHE A 219 16.74 -9.59 -10.08
CA PHE A 219 15.50 -9.01 -10.60
C PHE A 219 15.64 -8.70 -12.09
N LEU A 220 14.63 -9.09 -12.85
CA LEU A 220 14.56 -8.84 -14.29
C LEU A 220 13.89 -7.49 -14.55
N SER A 221 14.30 -6.83 -15.65
CA SER A 221 13.55 -5.70 -16.17
C SER A 221 12.24 -6.20 -16.80
N SER A 222 11.18 -5.44 -16.64
CA SER A 222 9.89 -5.70 -17.28
C SER A 222 9.64 -4.70 -18.40
N LYS A 223 9.05 -5.17 -19.51
CA LYS A 223 8.54 -4.31 -20.58
C LYS A 223 7.17 -4.86 -21.00
N LYS A 224 6.17 -4.01 -20.94
CA LYS A 224 4.81 -4.37 -21.37
C LYS A 224 4.54 -3.89 -22.78
N PHE A 225 3.78 -4.67 -23.51
CA PHE A 225 3.27 -4.35 -24.85
C PHE A 225 1.82 -4.77 -24.90
N ASP A 226 0.96 -3.88 -25.37
CA ASP A 226 -0.39 -4.23 -25.77
C ASP A 226 -0.36 -4.48 -27.28
N VAL A 227 -0.98 -5.56 -27.72
CA VAL A 227 -1.08 -5.94 -29.14
C VAL A 227 -2.56 -5.96 -29.45
N GLU A 228 -3.00 -5.03 -30.30
CA GLU A 228 -4.36 -4.98 -30.86
C GLU A 228 -4.49 -5.87 -32.11
#